data_75e9ea29b658980c7a0429e1b04b3fdb
#
_entry.id   75e9ea29b658980c7a0429e1b04b3fdb
#
_cell.length_a   1.000
_cell.length_b   1.000
_cell.length_c   1.000
_cell.angle_alpha   90.00
_cell.angle_beta   90.00
_cell.angle_gamma   90.00
#
_symmetry.space_group_name_H-M   'P 1'
#
loop_
_entity.id
_entity.type
_entity.pdbx_description
1 polymer ?
#
loop_
_entity_poly.entity_id
_entity_poly.type
_entity_poly.pdbx_seq_one_letter_code
_entity_poly.pdbx_strand_id
1 'polypeptide(L)'
;PSGHLSATFWTTHDKNPSLANFGATAYADAPGAVNSDGSLQQDKYYVVYQEGIYVGYRYTETRYEDFVMGTANTGDYSYADTVAYPFGYGLSYTNFDYSDFTVVKDNSGAEPVYNVSVTVTNGGSVAGKETVQIYLQKPYGSYNRDNSVEAAAAELVGFDKTDLLQPGQSQRVTVTVNERQFASYDAYNAETYVLTEGNYYLTAGRNAHDAVNNFLAKKGYTVENTESRMDQDGNAALVCDAINCAFDAESYSTSAATGAEITNQFSYADFNLYENRGDDSVTYMTRSNWQGTTPKNWDDGVVLHWSSK
;
A
#
# COMPACT_ATOMS: atom_id res chain seq x y z
N PRO A 1 -23.87 11.67 -8.09
CA PRO A 1 -22.99 10.51 -8.10
C PRO A 1 -22.15 10.53 -6.84
N SER A 2 -21.89 9.38 -6.29
CA SER A 2 -21.06 9.20 -5.08
C SER A 2 -20.20 7.94 -5.22
N GLY A 3 -19.71 7.71 -6.42
CA GLY A 3 -18.76 6.63 -6.71
C GLY A 3 -17.33 7.08 -6.43
N HIS A 4 -16.49 6.11 -6.04
CA HIS A 4 -15.07 6.30 -5.84
C HIS A 4 -14.30 5.35 -6.74
N LEU A 5 -13.14 5.80 -7.22
CA LEU A 5 -12.24 4.97 -8.01
C LEU A 5 -11.61 3.88 -7.14
N SER A 6 -11.70 2.66 -7.61
CA SER A 6 -11.11 1.48 -6.93
C SER A 6 -9.67 1.18 -7.37
N ALA A 7 -9.07 2.07 -8.15
CA ALA A 7 -7.69 1.97 -8.62
C ALA A 7 -7.09 3.36 -8.78
N THR A 8 -5.75 3.45 -8.75
CA THR A 8 -5.01 4.63 -9.18
C THR A 8 -5.10 4.76 -10.69
N PHE A 9 -5.42 5.94 -11.20
CA PHE A 9 -5.34 6.25 -12.62
C PHE A 9 -4.03 6.98 -12.92
N TRP A 10 -3.24 6.37 -13.77
CA TRP A 10 -1.94 6.86 -14.15
C TRP A 10 -2.04 7.89 -15.27
N THR A 11 -1.14 8.85 -15.29
CA THR A 11 -1.05 9.82 -16.42
C THR A 11 -0.65 9.12 -17.71
N THR A 12 0.28 8.18 -17.60
CA THR A 12 0.72 7.30 -18.69
C THR A 12 1.03 5.90 -18.15
N HIS A 13 0.97 4.89 -18.98
CA HIS A 13 1.15 3.49 -18.56
C HIS A 13 2.58 3.18 -18.08
N ASP A 14 3.57 3.84 -18.64
CA ASP A 14 4.99 3.67 -18.28
C ASP A 14 5.32 4.11 -16.85
N LYS A 15 4.43 4.87 -16.21
CA LYS A 15 4.56 5.24 -14.79
C LYS A 15 4.14 4.13 -13.82
N ASN A 16 3.45 3.11 -14.32
CA ASN A 16 3.00 1.99 -13.51
C ASN A 16 4.08 0.89 -13.46
N PRO A 17 4.69 0.60 -12.30
CA PRO A 17 5.71 -0.45 -12.18
C PRO A 17 5.25 -1.81 -12.68
N SER A 18 3.99 -2.16 -12.44
CA SER A 18 3.45 -3.46 -12.87
C SER A 18 3.35 -3.59 -14.39
N LEU A 19 3.24 -2.50 -15.14
CA LEU A 19 3.22 -2.56 -16.59
C LEU A 19 4.58 -2.96 -17.18
N ALA A 20 5.65 -2.46 -16.59
CA ALA A 20 6.99 -2.79 -17.06
C ALA A 20 7.31 -4.28 -16.81
N ASN A 21 6.65 -4.91 -15.84
CA ASN A 21 6.67 -6.36 -15.63
C ASN A 21 5.64 -7.11 -16.48
N PHE A 22 4.80 -6.38 -17.22
CA PHE A 22 3.80 -6.99 -18.09
C PHE A 22 4.46 -7.42 -19.40
N GLY A 23 4.99 -8.61 -19.39
CA GLY A 23 5.64 -9.24 -20.54
C GLY A 23 5.69 -10.74 -20.31
N ALA A 24 6.12 -11.46 -21.33
CA ALA A 24 6.36 -12.89 -21.22
C ALA A 24 7.82 -13.17 -21.55
N THR A 25 8.53 -13.76 -20.61
CA THR A 25 9.91 -14.20 -20.79
C THR A 25 9.96 -15.71 -20.84
N ALA A 26 10.56 -16.26 -21.89
CA ALA A 26 10.72 -17.70 -22.02
C ALA A 26 11.78 -18.20 -21.04
N TYR A 27 11.57 -19.40 -20.48
CA TYR A 27 12.65 -20.12 -19.81
C TYR A 27 13.77 -20.42 -20.81
N ALA A 28 15.01 -20.16 -20.47
CA ALA A 28 16.16 -20.23 -21.38
C ALA A 28 16.37 -21.59 -22.01
N ASP A 29 16.05 -22.67 -21.30
CA ASP A 29 16.29 -24.05 -21.68
C ASP A 29 14.98 -24.85 -21.94
N ALA A 30 13.82 -24.19 -21.98
CA ALA A 30 12.55 -24.85 -22.22
C ALA A 30 12.44 -25.29 -23.70
N PRO A 31 12.36 -26.60 -24.03
CA PRO A 31 12.23 -27.04 -25.40
C PRO A 31 10.96 -26.50 -26.04
N GLY A 32 11.09 -25.84 -27.20
CA GLY A 32 9.97 -25.29 -27.95
C GLY A 32 9.29 -24.09 -27.22
N ALA A 33 10.02 -23.35 -26.37
CA ALA A 33 9.49 -22.15 -25.76
C ALA A 33 9.14 -21.06 -26.76
N VAL A 34 9.85 -21.01 -27.87
CA VAL A 34 9.61 -20.07 -28.97
C VAL A 34 9.16 -20.85 -30.19
N ASN A 35 8.04 -20.49 -30.77
CA ASN A 35 7.52 -21.04 -32.02
C ASN A 35 8.32 -20.55 -33.24
N SER A 36 8.12 -21.19 -34.38
CA SER A 36 8.78 -20.81 -35.63
C SER A 36 8.42 -19.38 -36.11
N ASP A 37 7.33 -18.82 -35.68
CA ASP A 37 6.88 -17.45 -35.93
C ASP A 37 7.37 -16.43 -34.88
N GLY A 38 8.18 -16.85 -33.89
CA GLY A 38 8.70 -16.01 -32.81
C GLY A 38 7.75 -15.83 -31.64
N SER A 39 6.54 -16.41 -31.68
CA SER A 39 5.63 -16.37 -30.52
C SER A 39 6.08 -17.33 -29.42
N LEU A 40 5.69 -16.99 -28.16
CA LEU A 40 6.02 -17.84 -27.02
C LEU A 40 4.93 -18.88 -26.76
N GLN A 41 5.35 -20.07 -26.36
CA GLN A 41 4.43 -21.10 -25.84
C GLN A 41 3.95 -20.72 -24.44
N GLN A 42 2.64 -20.67 -24.22
CA GLN A 42 2.02 -20.17 -22.99
C GLN A 42 2.46 -20.90 -21.70
N ASP A 43 2.82 -22.15 -21.79
CA ASP A 43 3.25 -22.98 -20.66
C ASP A 43 4.76 -22.90 -20.39
N LYS A 44 5.49 -22.08 -21.14
CA LYS A 44 6.96 -22.03 -21.12
C LYS A 44 7.52 -20.62 -20.95
N TYR A 45 6.70 -19.71 -20.45
CA TYR A 45 7.13 -18.38 -20.06
C TYR A 45 6.68 -18.05 -18.64
N TYR A 46 7.23 -17.00 -18.08
CA TYR A 46 6.97 -16.55 -16.73
C TYR A 46 6.90 -15.03 -16.65
N VAL A 47 6.34 -14.55 -15.54
CA VAL A 47 6.34 -13.13 -15.13
C VAL A 47 6.76 -13.06 -13.67
N VAL A 48 7.69 -12.18 -13.34
CA VAL A 48 8.11 -11.92 -11.96
C VAL A 48 7.46 -10.62 -11.48
N TYR A 49 6.71 -10.70 -10.39
CA TYR A 49 6.09 -9.52 -9.74
C TYR A 49 7.12 -8.78 -8.88
N GLN A 50 8.06 -8.09 -9.52
CA GLN A 50 9.17 -7.39 -8.85
C GLN A 50 8.70 -6.25 -7.94
N GLU A 51 7.52 -5.71 -8.21
CA GLU A 51 6.91 -4.64 -7.42
C GLU A 51 6.48 -5.06 -6.02
N GLY A 52 6.34 -6.36 -5.74
CA GLY A 52 5.93 -6.87 -4.44
C GLY A 52 4.61 -6.25 -3.95
N ILE A 53 4.62 -5.61 -2.78
CA ILE A 53 3.43 -4.94 -2.23
C ILE A 53 3.14 -3.58 -2.89
N TYR A 54 4.09 -3.03 -3.67
CA TYR A 54 4.00 -1.67 -4.22
C TYR A 54 3.19 -1.62 -5.52
N VAL A 55 1.92 -2.03 -5.44
CA VAL A 55 0.95 -2.02 -6.54
C VAL A 55 -0.02 -0.86 -6.36
N GLY A 56 -0.31 -0.14 -7.44
CA GLY A 56 -1.26 0.96 -7.44
C GLY A 56 -0.88 2.08 -6.44
N TYR A 57 -1.84 2.49 -5.61
CA TYR A 57 -1.63 3.58 -4.65
C TYR A 57 -0.58 3.26 -3.59
N ARG A 58 -0.36 2.00 -3.25
CA ARG A 58 0.72 1.64 -2.31
C ARG A 58 2.09 2.05 -2.84
N TYR A 59 2.29 1.99 -4.15
CA TYR A 59 3.50 2.53 -4.78
C TYR A 59 3.48 4.06 -4.81
N THR A 60 2.44 4.67 -5.40
CA THR A 60 2.44 6.10 -5.66
C THR A 60 2.49 6.92 -4.39
N GLU A 61 1.70 6.56 -3.39
CA GLU A 61 1.62 7.28 -2.13
C GLU A 61 2.87 7.06 -1.25
N THR A 62 3.45 5.87 -1.27
CA THR A 62 4.66 5.60 -0.49
C THR A 62 5.86 6.34 -1.08
N ARG A 63 6.00 6.32 -2.39
CA ARG A 63 7.09 7.04 -3.06
C ARG A 63 6.96 8.55 -2.91
N TYR A 64 5.71 9.05 -2.93
CA TYR A 64 5.41 10.45 -2.64
C TYR A 64 5.80 10.84 -1.22
N GLU A 65 5.42 10.06 -0.21
CA GLU A 65 5.81 10.33 1.18
C GLU A 65 7.32 10.40 1.33
N ASP A 66 8.05 9.42 0.79
CA ASP A 66 9.51 9.38 0.85
C ASP A 66 10.15 10.56 0.12
N PHE A 67 9.58 10.99 -1.01
CA PHE A 67 10.02 12.19 -1.73
C PHE A 67 9.81 13.46 -0.90
N VAL A 68 8.63 13.63 -0.31
CA VAL A 68 8.32 14.79 0.55
C VAL A 68 9.25 14.85 1.75
N MET A 69 9.48 13.71 2.40
CA MET A 69 10.36 13.61 3.58
C MET A 69 11.85 13.69 3.22
N GLY A 70 12.22 13.55 1.95
CA GLY A 70 13.62 13.48 1.51
C GLY A 70 14.32 12.21 2.00
N THR A 71 13.59 11.14 2.18
CA THR A 71 14.10 9.82 2.56
C THR A 71 14.21 8.90 1.35
N ALA A 72 15.09 7.91 1.42
CA ALA A 72 15.37 6.96 0.35
C ALA A 72 15.83 7.64 -0.97
N ASN A 73 16.06 6.84 -2.00
CA ASN A 73 16.47 7.32 -3.32
C ASN A 73 15.23 7.46 -4.23
N THR A 74 14.44 8.49 -4.02
CA THR A 74 13.21 8.76 -4.80
C THR A 74 13.48 9.44 -6.14
N GLY A 75 14.71 9.99 -6.33
CA GLY A 75 15.07 10.73 -7.53
C GLY A 75 14.22 11.99 -7.71
N ASP A 76 13.83 12.24 -8.95
CA ASP A 76 12.99 13.34 -9.41
C ASP A 76 11.49 12.96 -9.45
N TYR A 77 11.03 12.17 -8.51
CA TYR A 77 9.64 11.71 -8.47
C TYR A 77 8.68 12.91 -8.43
N SER A 78 7.72 12.90 -9.34
CA SER A 78 6.64 13.88 -9.40
C SER A 78 5.29 13.15 -9.31
N TYR A 79 4.54 13.43 -8.26
CA TYR A 79 3.21 12.83 -8.08
C TYR A 79 2.25 13.26 -9.21
N ALA A 80 2.23 14.55 -9.55
CA ALA A 80 1.36 15.11 -10.58
C ALA A 80 1.66 14.56 -11.99
N ASP A 81 2.94 14.23 -12.27
CA ASP A 81 3.31 13.60 -13.54
C ASP A 81 3.04 12.09 -13.57
N THR A 82 2.75 11.49 -12.41
CA THR A 82 2.55 10.06 -12.26
C THR A 82 1.08 9.70 -12.16
N VAL A 83 0.30 10.45 -11.38
CA VAL A 83 -1.08 10.12 -10.98
C VAL A 83 -2.06 11.14 -11.57
N ALA A 84 -2.97 10.67 -12.40
CA ALA A 84 -4.09 11.49 -12.91
C ALA A 84 -5.23 11.57 -11.88
N TYR A 85 -5.56 10.45 -11.24
CA TYR A 85 -6.54 10.38 -10.14
C TYR A 85 -6.07 9.35 -9.11
N PRO A 86 -6.03 9.71 -7.81
CA PRO A 86 -5.64 8.77 -6.76
C PRO A 86 -6.70 7.68 -6.53
N PHE A 87 -6.28 6.58 -5.92
CA PHE A 87 -7.18 5.56 -5.40
C PHE A 87 -8.15 6.18 -4.40
N GLY A 88 -9.42 5.83 -4.49
CA GLY A 88 -10.46 6.36 -3.62
C GLY A 88 -11.02 7.73 -4.04
N TYR A 89 -10.47 8.36 -5.10
CA TYR A 89 -10.98 9.62 -5.61
C TYR A 89 -12.42 9.51 -6.09
N GLY A 90 -13.22 10.50 -5.77
CA GLY A 90 -14.61 10.58 -6.18
C GLY A 90 -15.12 12.02 -6.31
N LEU A 91 -16.22 12.19 -7.03
CA LEU A 91 -16.90 13.48 -7.17
C LEU A 91 -18.30 13.40 -6.56
N SER A 92 -18.72 14.49 -5.96
CA SER A 92 -20.07 14.68 -5.44
C SER A 92 -20.66 16.00 -5.95
N TYR A 93 -21.99 16.11 -5.97
CA TYR A 93 -22.67 17.38 -6.22
C TYR A 93 -22.75 18.29 -4.98
N THR A 94 -22.20 17.84 -3.86
CA THR A 94 -22.12 18.58 -2.60
C THR A 94 -20.73 18.39 -1.97
N ASN A 95 -20.42 19.17 -0.94
CA ASN A 95 -19.18 19.08 -0.19
C ASN A 95 -19.44 18.47 1.18
N PHE A 96 -18.47 17.71 1.68
CA PHE A 96 -18.52 17.14 3.01
C PHE A 96 -17.33 17.60 3.83
N ASP A 97 -17.58 17.98 5.08
CA ASP A 97 -16.55 18.36 6.06
C ASP A 97 -16.41 17.24 7.08
N TYR A 98 -15.15 16.94 7.46
CA TYR A 98 -14.82 15.94 8.44
C TYR A 98 -14.35 16.61 9.73
N SER A 99 -14.92 16.20 10.87
CA SER A 99 -14.57 16.71 12.22
C SER A 99 -14.64 15.61 13.27
N ASP A 100 -14.26 15.94 14.51
CA ASP A 100 -14.36 15.08 15.69
C ASP A 100 -13.80 13.66 15.47
N PHE A 101 -12.65 13.58 14.83
CA PHE A 101 -11.96 12.32 14.59
C PHE A 101 -11.47 11.71 15.90
N THR A 102 -11.80 10.45 16.14
CA THR A 102 -11.38 9.72 17.33
C THR A 102 -11.05 8.27 17.01
N VAL A 103 -10.09 7.71 17.74
CA VAL A 103 -9.72 6.29 17.69
C VAL A 103 -9.75 5.72 19.08
N VAL A 104 -10.51 4.67 19.29
CA VAL A 104 -10.65 4.00 20.60
C VAL A 104 -10.33 2.52 20.42
N LYS A 105 -9.29 2.05 21.14
CA LYS A 105 -8.95 0.63 21.21
C LYS A 105 -9.96 -0.11 22.07
N ASP A 106 -10.47 -1.23 21.58
CA ASP A 106 -11.33 -2.16 22.30
C ASP A 106 -10.66 -3.53 22.37
N ASN A 107 -10.39 -3.98 23.58
CA ASN A 107 -9.77 -5.27 23.88
C ASN A 107 -10.80 -6.29 24.43
N SER A 108 -12.09 -6.06 24.30
CA SER A 108 -13.12 -6.93 24.85
C SER A 108 -13.35 -8.22 24.03
N GLY A 109 -12.92 -8.22 22.76
CA GLY A 109 -13.03 -9.36 21.84
C GLY A 109 -11.85 -10.34 21.94
N ALA A 110 -11.85 -11.34 21.04
CA ALA A 110 -10.77 -12.33 20.91
C ALA A 110 -9.46 -11.69 20.40
N GLU A 111 -9.57 -10.67 19.56
CA GLU A 111 -8.45 -9.85 19.09
C GLU A 111 -8.78 -8.38 19.34
N PRO A 112 -7.77 -7.53 19.61
CA PRO A 112 -7.98 -6.10 19.73
C PRO A 112 -8.50 -5.47 18.43
N VAL A 113 -9.40 -4.51 18.56
CA VAL A 113 -9.89 -3.70 17.44
C VAL A 113 -9.78 -2.21 17.77
N TYR A 114 -9.73 -1.38 16.74
CA TYR A 114 -9.77 0.06 16.84
C TYR A 114 -11.06 0.58 16.21
N ASN A 115 -11.92 1.21 17.04
CA ASN A 115 -13.11 1.90 16.57
C ASN A 115 -12.71 3.31 16.14
N VAL A 116 -12.66 3.52 14.84
CA VAL A 116 -12.27 4.79 14.21
C VAL A 116 -13.54 5.54 13.84
N SER A 117 -13.74 6.72 14.41
CA SER A 117 -14.96 7.49 14.21
C SER A 117 -14.66 8.90 13.73
N VAL A 118 -15.49 9.41 12.83
CA VAL A 118 -15.44 10.78 12.33
C VAL A 118 -16.86 11.31 12.13
N THR A 119 -17.06 12.59 12.38
CA THR A 119 -18.32 13.29 12.06
C THR A 119 -18.22 13.84 10.65
N VAL A 120 -19.18 13.46 9.79
CA VAL A 120 -19.30 13.94 8.41
C VAL A 120 -20.47 14.90 8.34
N THR A 121 -20.24 16.13 7.88
CA THR A 121 -21.25 17.16 7.71
C THR A 121 -21.39 17.50 6.22
N ASN A 122 -22.62 17.51 5.70
CA ASN A 122 -22.89 18.04 4.37
C ASN A 122 -22.84 19.58 4.41
N GLY A 123 -21.73 20.16 4.01
CA GLY A 123 -21.51 21.61 3.95
C GLY A 123 -22.03 22.30 2.68
N GLY A 124 -22.54 21.54 1.70
CA GLY A 124 -23.03 22.07 0.44
C GLY A 124 -24.55 22.31 0.42
N SER A 125 -25.10 22.53 -0.76
CA SER A 125 -26.52 22.91 -0.97
C SER A 125 -27.40 21.77 -1.48
N VAL A 126 -26.86 20.58 -1.73
CA VAL A 126 -27.58 19.44 -2.30
C VAL A 126 -27.40 18.23 -1.38
N ALA A 127 -28.45 17.42 -1.23
CA ALA A 127 -28.36 16.18 -0.47
C ALA A 127 -27.39 15.19 -1.12
N GLY A 128 -26.58 14.52 -0.31
CA GLY A 128 -25.57 13.58 -0.78
C GLY A 128 -25.17 12.54 0.25
N LYS A 129 -24.41 11.55 -0.20
CA LYS A 129 -23.78 10.54 0.65
C LYS A 129 -22.27 10.64 0.49
N GLU A 130 -21.56 10.44 1.59
CA GLU A 130 -20.10 10.41 1.61
C GLU A 130 -19.60 9.02 2.01
N THR A 131 -18.48 8.60 1.43
CA THR A 131 -17.77 7.38 1.82
C THR A 131 -16.51 7.75 2.59
N VAL A 132 -16.54 7.50 3.89
CA VAL A 132 -15.37 7.64 4.76
C VAL A 132 -14.43 6.48 4.52
N GLN A 133 -13.19 6.77 4.21
CA GLN A 133 -12.13 5.78 4.00
C GLN A 133 -11.13 5.90 5.14
N ILE A 134 -10.81 4.78 5.80
CA ILE A 134 -9.85 4.73 6.90
C ILE A 134 -8.57 4.08 6.41
N TYR A 135 -7.47 4.80 6.57
CA TYR A 135 -6.14 4.36 6.16
C TYR A 135 -5.24 4.17 7.37
N LEU A 136 -4.40 3.16 7.27
CA LEU A 136 -3.36 2.82 8.23
C LEU A 136 -2.00 3.19 7.66
N GLN A 137 -1.15 3.81 8.48
CA GLN A 137 0.28 3.92 8.26
C GLN A 137 1.02 3.04 9.25
N LYS A 138 1.89 2.19 8.73
CA LYS A 138 2.79 1.32 9.51
C LYS A 138 4.17 1.96 9.64
N PRO A 139 4.93 1.66 10.69
CA PRO A 139 6.33 2.08 10.76
C PRO A 139 7.16 1.39 9.66
N TYR A 140 8.20 2.08 9.21
CA TYR A 140 9.23 1.51 8.34
C TYR A 140 10.60 1.74 8.99
N GLY A 141 10.92 0.90 9.96
CA GLY A 141 12.06 1.01 10.83
C GLY A 141 13.28 0.19 10.38
N SER A 142 14.24 -0.02 11.28
CA SER A 142 15.44 -0.85 11.02
C SER A 142 15.05 -2.30 10.73
N TYR A 143 14.17 -2.88 11.55
CA TYR A 143 13.71 -4.25 11.33
C TYR A 143 13.16 -4.46 9.90
N ASN A 144 12.34 -3.53 9.43
CA ASN A 144 11.77 -3.58 8.09
C ASN A 144 12.87 -3.61 7.01
N ARG A 145 13.84 -2.70 7.11
CA ARG A 145 14.95 -2.62 6.14
C ARG A 145 15.89 -3.81 6.20
N ASP A 146 16.21 -4.26 7.41
CA ASP A 146 17.20 -5.32 7.63
C ASP A 146 16.65 -6.70 7.24
N ASN A 147 15.31 -6.89 7.29
CA ASN A 147 14.65 -8.16 7.00
C ASN A 147 13.74 -8.09 5.74
N SER A 148 13.82 -7.03 4.95
CA SER A 148 13.01 -6.85 3.74
C SER A 148 11.49 -6.95 4.00
N VAL A 149 11.03 -6.48 5.16
CA VAL A 149 9.61 -6.43 5.52
C VAL A 149 9.04 -5.10 5.03
N GLU A 150 8.47 -5.10 3.84
CA GLU A 150 7.98 -3.89 3.21
C GLU A 150 6.67 -3.38 3.84
N ALA A 151 6.51 -2.04 3.90
CA ALA A 151 5.34 -1.38 4.46
C ALA A 151 5.01 -0.12 3.65
N ALA A 152 3.78 -0.03 3.15
CA ALA A 152 3.31 1.13 2.41
C ALA A 152 3.03 2.33 3.35
N ALA A 153 3.14 3.56 2.82
CA ALA A 153 2.83 4.78 3.55
C ALA A 153 1.34 4.90 3.93
N ALA A 154 0.46 4.29 3.14
CA ALA A 154 -0.97 4.22 3.42
C ALA A 154 -1.55 2.88 2.95
N GLU A 155 -2.37 2.26 3.78
CA GLU A 155 -3.14 1.07 3.45
C GLU A 155 -4.60 1.29 3.84
N LEU A 156 -5.53 1.12 2.90
CA LEU A 156 -6.97 1.16 3.20
C LEU A 156 -7.31 -0.04 4.09
N VAL A 157 -7.78 0.23 5.31
CA VAL A 157 -8.11 -0.81 6.31
C VAL A 157 -9.60 -0.89 6.61
N GLY A 158 -10.40 0.03 6.10
CA GLY A 158 -11.84 -0.01 6.21
C GLY A 158 -12.50 1.21 5.59
N PHE A 159 -13.80 1.09 5.35
CA PHE A 159 -14.62 2.21 4.89
C PHE A 159 -16.07 1.99 5.29
N ASP A 160 -16.82 3.08 5.38
CA ASP A 160 -18.26 3.05 5.54
C ASP A 160 -18.88 4.27 4.88
N LYS A 161 -20.17 4.21 4.62
CA LYS A 161 -20.90 5.24 3.89
C LYS A 161 -21.99 5.85 4.74
N THR A 162 -22.10 7.20 4.70
CA THR A 162 -23.18 7.90 5.37
C THR A 162 -24.55 7.55 4.78
N ASP A 163 -25.59 7.78 5.55
CA ASP A 163 -26.92 7.95 5.00
C ASP A 163 -26.99 9.16 4.07
N LEU A 164 -28.15 9.40 3.45
CA LEU A 164 -28.37 10.59 2.65
C LEU A 164 -28.46 11.80 3.59
N LEU A 165 -27.42 12.62 3.59
CA LEU A 165 -27.36 13.85 4.40
C LEU A 165 -27.95 15.02 3.61
N GLN A 166 -28.95 15.70 4.19
CA GLN A 166 -29.43 16.97 3.69
C GLN A 166 -28.40 18.08 3.93
N PRO A 167 -28.46 19.22 3.24
CA PRO A 167 -27.61 20.37 3.52
C PRO A 167 -27.60 20.74 5.02
N GLY A 168 -26.41 20.85 5.60
CA GLY A 168 -26.19 21.12 7.02
C GLY A 168 -26.36 19.93 7.97
N GLN A 169 -26.79 18.77 7.50
CA GLN A 169 -26.87 17.57 8.33
C GLN A 169 -25.51 16.91 8.55
N SER A 170 -25.36 16.36 9.74
CA SER A 170 -24.15 15.62 10.13
C SER A 170 -24.51 14.20 10.54
N GLN A 171 -23.57 13.28 10.34
CA GLN A 171 -23.62 11.90 10.81
C GLN A 171 -22.26 11.49 11.32
N ARG A 172 -22.24 10.82 12.47
CA ARG A 172 -21.02 10.14 12.94
C ARG A 172 -20.92 8.77 12.28
N VAL A 173 -19.79 8.54 11.60
CA VAL A 173 -19.46 7.26 10.99
C VAL A 173 -18.39 6.58 11.83
N THR A 174 -18.52 5.29 12.08
CA THR A 174 -17.54 4.48 12.82
C THR A 174 -17.16 3.26 12.01
N VAL A 175 -15.87 3.08 11.79
CA VAL A 175 -15.27 1.93 11.11
C VAL A 175 -14.44 1.16 12.13
N THR A 176 -14.68 -0.15 12.26
CA THR A 176 -13.89 -1.02 13.13
C THR A 176 -12.72 -1.62 12.35
N VAL A 177 -11.50 -1.39 12.83
CA VAL A 177 -10.25 -1.89 12.25
C VAL A 177 -9.67 -2.94 13.19
N ASN A 178 -9.42 -4.15 12.68
CA ASN A 178 -8.79 -5.22 13.46
C ASN A 178 -7.28 -4.98 13.55
N GLU A 179 -6.69 -5.13 14.74
CA GLU A 179 -5.24 -4.94 14.95
C GLU A 179 -4.39 -5.91 14.11
N ARG A 180 -4.92 -7.06 13.72
CA ARG A 180 -4.28 -7.98 12.77
C ARG A 180 -3.89 -7.30 11.44
N GLN A 181 -4.63 -6.27 11.01
CA GLN A 181 -4.30 -5.48 9.81
C GLN A 181 -3.02 -4.65 9.97
N PHE A 182 -2.55 -4.44 11.20
CA PHE A 182 -1.29 -3.74 11.48
C PHE A 182 -0.07 -4.61 11.17
N ALA A 183 -0.21 -5.93 11.22
CA ALA A 183 0.88 -6.85 10.95
C ALA A 183 1.32 -6.80 9.48
N SER A 184 2.61 -7.02 9.25
CA SER A 184 3.23 -7.19 7.93
C SER A 184 3.80 -8.58 7.82
N TYR A 185 3.80 -9.17 6.61
CA TYR A 185 4.37 -10.48 6.40
C TYR A 185 5.89 -10.40 6.27
N ASP A 186 6.61 -11.15 7.10
CA ASP A 186 8.05 -11.33 7.04
C ASP A 186 8.35 -12.66 6.33
N ALA A 187 8.81 -12.59 5.09
CA ALA A 187 9.00 -13.75 4.25
C ALA A 187 10.33 -14.48 4.49
N TYR A 188 11.33 -13.79 5.08
CA TYR A 188 12.71 -14.27 5.08
C TYR A 188 13.26 -14.62 6.47
N ASN A 189 12.67 -14.05 7.52
CA ASN A 189 13.17 -14.24 8.88
C ASN A 189 12.16 -14.92 9.79
N ALA A 190 10.98 -14.29 10.04
CA ALA A 190 9.96 -14.88 10.89
C ALA A 190 9.02 -15.85 10.12
N GLU A 191 8.98 -15.78 8.81
CA GLU A 191 8.14 -16.58 7.90
C GLU A 191 6.63 -16.53 8.24
N THR A 192 6.22 -15.45 8.89
CA THR A 192 4.85 -15.23 9.35
C THR A 192 4.51 -13.73 9.40
N TYR A 193 3.31 -13.38 9.88
CA TYR A 193 2.93 -11.99 10.14
C TYR A 193 3.53 -11.48 11.44
N VAL A 194 4.15 -10.29 11.38
CA VAL A 194 4.78 -9.62 12.52
C VAL A 194 4.24 -8.20 12.70
N LEU A 195 4.08 -7.76 13.95
CA LEU A 195 4.03 -6.33 14.25
C LEU A 195 5.48 -5.85 14.35
N THR A 196 5.83 -4.85 13.56
CA THR A 196 7.15 -4.22 13.66
C THR A 196 7.12 -3.14 14.73
N GLU A 197 8.24 -2.98 15.44
CA GLU A 197 8.36 -1.94 16.46
C GLU A 197 8.19 -0.54 15.85
N GLY A 198 7.39 0.31 16.51
CA GLY A 198 7.25 1.70 16.14
C GLY A 198 5.84 2.25 16.26
N ASN A 199 5.64 3.42 15.65
CA ASN A 199 4.40 4.16 15.70
C ASN A 199 3.52 3.86 14.49
N TYR A 200 2.31 3.42 14.76
CA TYR A 200 1.25 3.24 13.78
C TYR A 200 0.27 4.42 13.88
N TYR A 201 -0.30 4.79 12.75
CA TYR A 201 -1.29 5.87 12.70
C TYR A 201 -2.50 5.44 11.87
N LEU A 202 -3.68 5.91 12.30
CA LEU A 202 -4.93 5.80 11.55
C LEU A 202 -5.41 7.17 11.17
N THR A 203 -5.94 7.32 9.96
CA THR A 203 -6.53 8.57 9.46
C THR A 203 -7.82 8.31 8.70
N ALA A 204 -8.71 9.30 8.70
CA ALA A 204 -9.82 9.38 7.76
C ALA A 204 -9.42 10.24 6.56
N GLY A 205 -9.62 9.75 5.36
CA GLY A 205 -9.34 10.46 4.10
C GLY A 205 -10.46 10.26 3.09
N ARG A 206 -10.54 11.14 2.10
CA ARG A 206 -11.46 11.02 0.96
C ARG A 206 -10.89 10.14 -0.14
N ASN A 207 -9.58 9.96 -0.13
CA ASN A 207 -8.79 9.14 -1.04
C ASN A 207 -7.42 8.84 -0.41
N ALA A 208 -6.61 8.03 -1.04
CA ALA A 208 -5.29 7.62 -0.52
C ALA A 208 -4.31 8.79 -0.42
N HIS A 209 -4.38 9.76 -1.34
CA HIS A 209 -3.49 10.91 -1.34
C HIS A 209 -3.78 11.89 -0.20
N ASP A 210 -5.07 12.14 0.07
CA ASP A 210 -5.48 12.90 1.27
C ASP A 210 -4.95 12.23 2.54
N ALA A 211 -5.02 10.89 2.61
CA ALA A 211 -4.56 10.15 3.77
C ALA A 211 -3.05 10.32 4.00
N VAL A 212 -2.23 10.23 2.95
CA VAL A 212 -0.77 10.43 3.07
C VAL A 212 -0.46 11.87 3.47
N ASN A 213 -1.14 12.85 2.87
CA ASN A 213 -0.94 14.25 3.25
C ASN A 213 -1.35 14.52 4.70
N ASN A 214 -2.41 13.84 5.21
CA ASN A 214 -2.77 13.91 6.63
C ASN A 214 -1.66 13.34 7.53
N PHE A 215 -1.06 12.19 7.17
CA PHE A 215 0.07 11.62 7.91
C PHE A 215 1.29 12.53 7.89
N LEU A 216 1.61 13.13 6.74
CA LEU A 216 2.68 14.12 6.61
C LEU A 216 2.44 15.34 7.50
N ALA A 217 1.21 15.88 7.51
CA ALA A 217 0.82 17.00 8.38
C ALA A 217 0.95 16.63 9.87
N LYS A 218 0.57 15.40 10.29
CA LYS A 218 0.77 14.91 11.66
C LYS A 218 2.24 14.84 12.05
N LYS A 219 3.13 14.61 11.08
CA LYS A 219 4.59 14.62 11.27
C LYS A 219 5.20 16.03 11.18
N GLY A 220 4.37 17.05 10.94
CA GLY A 220 4.79 18.45 10.87
C GLY A 220 5.26 18.95 9.50
N TYR A 221 5.03 18.16 8.44
CA TYR A 221 5.31 18.60 7.07
C TYR A 221 4.17 19.45 6.51
N THR A 222 4.54 20.48 5.75
CA THR A 222 3.63 21.40 5.05
C THR A 222 4.17 21.68 3.65
N VAL A 223 3.32 22.20 2.78
CA VAL A 223 3.77 22.70 1.46
C VAL A 223 4.92 23.68 1.59
N GLU A 224 4.83 24.62 2.57
CA GLU A 224 5.83 25.65 2.80
C GLU A 224 7.19 25.06 3.26
N ASN A 225 7.20 24.22 4.30
CA ASN A 225 8.46 23.74 4.87
C ASN A 225 9.12 22.61 4.07
N THR A 226 8.43 22.07 3.07
CA THR A 226 8.97 21.09 2.13
C THR A 226 9.37 21.71 0.79
N GLU A 227 9.35 23.03 0.66
CA GLU A 227 9.70 23.73 -0.58
C GLU A 227 8.85 23.24 -1.77
N SER A 228 7.55 23.04 -1.53
CA SER A 228 6.57 22.52 -2.50
C SER A 228 6.83 21.08 -2.99
N ARG A 229 7.61 20.27 -2.27
CA ARG A 229 7.64 18.80 -2.48
C ARG A 229 6.33 18.17 -2.07
N MET A 230 5.72 18.66 -1.01
CA MET A 230 4.32 18.37 -0.64
C MET A 230 3.41 19.23 -1.51
N ASP A 231 2.47 18.62 -2.20
CA ASP A 231 1.63 19.31 -3.20
C ASP A 231 0.38 19.95 -2.61
N GLN A 232 -0.07 19.47 -1.45
CA GLN A 232 -1.18 20.06 -0.67
C GLN A 232 -0.98 19.83 0.82
N ASP A 233 -1.43 20.77 1.66
CA ASP A 233 -1.43 20.57 3.11
C ASP A 233 -2.48 19.53 3.51
N GLY A 234 -2.09 18.63 4.41
CA GLY A 234 -2.98 17.66 5.01
C GLY A 234 -3.67 18.19 6.28
N ASN A 235 -4.56 17.39 6.83
CA ASN A 235 -5.27 17.70 8.07
C ASN A 235 -4.81 16.77 9.22
N ALA A 236 -3.87 17.25 10.04
CA ALA A 236 -3.37 16.52 11.21
C ALA A 236 -4.45 16.18 12.25
N ALA A 237 -5.57 16.93 12.28
CA ALA A 237 -6.68 16.66 13.22
C ALA A 237 -7.49 15.41 12.82
N LEU A 238 -7.33 14.89 11.59
CA LEU A 238 -7.92 13.64 11.13
C LEU A 238 -6.98 12.43 11.31
N VAL A 239 -5.90 12.58 12.07
CA VAL A 239 -4.95 11.51 12.39
C VAL A 239 -4.94 11.26 13.88
N CYS A 240 -4.96 10.01 14.29
CA CYS A 240 -4.86 9.64 15.72
C CYS A 240 -3.48 10.00 16.31
N ASP A 241 -3.40 9.95 17.63
CA ASP A 241 -2.10 9.92 18.30
C ASP A 241 -1.38 8.61 17.98
N ALA A 242 -0.06 8.62 18.10
CA ALA A 242 0.76 7.46 17.79
C ALA A 242 0.32 6.23 18.60
N ILE A 243 -0.01 5.16 17.90
CA ILE A 243 -0.24 3.84 18.47
C ILE A 243 1.13 3.15 18.49
N ASN A 244 1.77 3.15 19.64
CA ASN A 244 3.09 2.54 19.79
C ASN A 244 2.97 1.03 20.00
N CYS A 245 3.58 0.24 19.11
CA CYS A 245 3.68 -1.20 19.22
C CYS A 245 5.13 -1.62 19.43
N ALA A 246 5.34 -2.62 20.27
CA ALA A 246 6.60 -3.36 20.34
C ALA A 246 6.65 -4.40 19.20
N PHE A 247 7.84 -4.90 18.91
CA PHE A 247 7.98 -6.04 18.00
C PHE A 247 7.24 -7.27 18.55
N ASP A 248 6.45 -7.92 17.70
CA ASP A 248 5.70 -9.13 18.05
C ASP A 248 5.58 -10.05 16.82
N ALA A 249 6.18 -11.23 16.88
CA ALA A 249 6.11 -12.27 15.86
C ALA A 249 5.17 -13.44 16.25
N GLU A 250 4.50 -13.37 17.39
CA GLU A 250 3.71 -14.47 17.92
C GLU A 250 2.19 -14.24 17.75
N SER A 251 1.69 -13.05 18.10
CA SER A 251 0.26 -12.76 18.19
C SER A 251 -0.52 -13.02 16.89
N TYR A 252 0.12 -12.84 15.74
CA TYR A 252 -0.52 -13.00 14.42
C TYR A 252 0.10 -14.10 13.58
N SER A 253 0.84 -15.02 14.20
CA SER A 253 1.49 -16.17 13.56
C SER A 253 0.51 -17.28 13.14
N THR A 254 -0.75 -17.21 13.58
CA THR A 254 -1.80 -18.19 13.26
C THR A 254 -2.96 -17.57 12.49
N SER A 255 -3.61 -18.37 11.67
CA SER A 255 -4.82 -17.99 10.93
C SER A 255 -5.99 -17.75 11.89
N ALA A 256 -6.61 -16.56 11.84
CA ALA A 256 -7.80 -16.25 12.63
C ALA A 256 -9.00 -17.19 12.31
N ALA A 257 -9.07 -17.71 11.08
CA ALA A 257 -10.17 -18.55 10.63
C ALA A 257 -10.03 -20.02 11.06
N THR A 258 -8.79 -20.53 11.13
CA THR A 258 -8.55 -21.98 11.33
C THR A 258 -7.71 -22.29 12.55
N GLY A 259 -7.02 -21.31 13.15
CA GLY A 259 -6.02 -21.51 14.19
C GLY A 259 -4.73 -22.19 13.71
N ALA A 260 -4.62 -22.51 12.43
CA ALA A 260 -3.42 -23.12 11.88
C ALA A 260 -2.27 -22.14 11.83
N GLU A 261 -1.04 -22.63 12.02
CA GLU A 261 0.18 -21.86 11.85
C GLU A 261 0.28 -21.28 10.42
N ILE A 262 0.67 -20.02 10.33
CA ILE A 262 0.91 -19.37 9.05
C ILE A 262 2.35 -19.66 8.64
N THR A 263 2.52 -20.26 7.47
CA THR A 263 3.81 -20.59 6.88
C THR A 263 3.90 -20.00 5.48
N ASN A 264 5.10 -19.88 4.93
CA ASN A 264 5.29 -19.43 3.56
C ASN A 264 4.84 -20.54 2.59
N GLN A 265 3.59 -20.43 2.10
CA GLN A 265 2.99 -21.40 1.17
C GLN A 265 3.58 -21.32 -0.25
N PHE A 266 4.29 -20.23 -0.58
CA PHE A 266 4.77 -19.91 -1.92
C PHE A 266 6.29 -19.76 -2.00
N SER A 267 7.04 -20.26 -1.02
CA SER A 267 8.51 -20.21 -1.03
C SER A 267 9.10 -20.84 -2.30
N TYR A 268 8.46 -21.89 -2.82
CA TYR A 268 8.87 -22.55 -4.06
C TYR A 268 8.67 -21.67 -5.31
N ALA A 269 7.81 -20.67 -5.23
CA ALA A 269 7.53 -19.73 -6.33
C ALA A 269 8.30 -18.41 -6.18
N ASP A 270 8.90 -18.15 -5.02
CA ASP A 270 9.77 -17.00 -4.82
C ASP A 270 11.13 -17.26 -5.47
N PHE A 271 11.52 -16.37 -6.35
CA PHE A 271 12.72 -16.50 -7.13
C PHE A 271 14.01 -16.56 -6.31
N ASN A 272 14.05 -15.74 -5.25
CA ASN A 272 15.24 -15.59 -4.43
C ASN A 272 15.30 -16.64 -3.31
N LEU A 273 14.15 -17.22 -2.93
CA LEU A 273 14.07 -18.30 -1.92
C LEU A 273 14.27 -19.69 -2.53
N TYR A 274 13.83 -19.86 -3.78
CA TYR A 274 13.88 -21.17 -4.44
C TYR A 274 15.23 -21.43 -5.11
N GLU A 275 15.92 -22.49 -4.67
CA GLU A 275 17.15 -23.03 -5.26
C GLU A 275 18.39 -22.10 -5.31
N ASN A 276 18.54 -21.14 -4.40
CA ASN A 276 19.75 -20.32 -4.26
C ASN A 276 20.38 -19.96 -5.63
N ARG A 277 19.82 -19.00 -6.34
CA ARG A 277 20.12 -18.73 -7.75
C ARG A 277 21.38 -17.93 -8.01
N GLY A 278 22.14 -17.59 -6.99
CA GLY A 278 23.42 -16.88 -7.15
C GLY A 278 23.24 -15.53 -7.85
N ASP A 279 23.94 -15.36 -8.98
CA ASP A 279 23.90 -14.11 -9.75
C ASP A 279 22.57 -13.87 -10.50
N ASP A 280 21.70 -14.87 -10.55
CA ASP A 280 20.38 -14.81 -11.20
C ASP A 280 19.26 -14.31 -10.27
N SER A 281 19.60 -13.72 -9.14
CA SER A 281 18.63 -13.17 -8.20
C SER A 281 17.83 -12.00 -8.79
N VAL A 282 16.55 -11.93 -8.43
CA VAL A 282 15.67 -10.81 -8.78
C VAL A 282 15.81 -9.71 -7.74
N THR A 283 15.98 -8.47 -8.18
CA THR A 283 15.89 -7.30 -7.29
C THR A 283 14.43 -6.89 -7.16
N TYR A 284 13.83 -7.24 -6.03
CA TYR A 284 12.50 -6.76 -5.71
C TYR A 284 12.52 -5.28 -5.33
N MET A 285 11.42 -4.60 -5.63
CA MET A 285 11.24 -3.20 -5.24
C MET A 285 11.22 -3.07 -3.72
N THR A 286 12.03 -2.18 -3.20
CA THR A 286 12.09 -1.88 -1.77
C THR A 286 12.05 -0.39 -1.50
N ARG A 287 11.26 -0.02 -0.50
CA ARG A 287 11.18 1.36 0.01
C ARG A 287 12.51 1.87 0.57
N SER A 288 13.40 0.98 1.00
CA SER A 288 14.67 1.40 1.64
C SER A 288 15.55 2.24 0.70
N ASN A 289 15.49 2.00 -0.60
CA ASN A 289 16.27 2.75 -1.60
C ASN A 289 15.59 2.87 -2.97
N TRP A 290 14.37 2.36 -3.10
CA TRP A 290 13.61 2.32 -4.35
C TRP A 290 14.34 1.61 -5.50
N GLN A 291 15.19 0.64 -5.18
CA GLN A 291 15.71 -0.28 -6.21
C GLN A 291 14.58 -1.07 -6.85
N GLY A 292 14.73 -1.41 -8.11
CA GLY A 292 13.70 -2.12 -8.87
C GLY A 292 12.49 -1.27 -9.29
N THR A 293 12.49 0.04 -9.02
CA THR A 293 11.37 0.94 -9.40
C THR A 293 11.22 1.14 -10.89
N THR A 294 12.30 0.99 -11.63
CA THR A 294 12.24 0.91 -13.08
C THR A 294 12.48 -0.54 -13.41
N PRO A 295 11.44 -1.32 -13.70
CA PRO A 295 11.62 -2.66 -14.16
C PRO A 295 12.52 -2.62 -15.38
N LYS A 296 13.62 -3.32 -15.33
CA LYS A 296 14.48 -3.50 -16.47
C LYS A 296 13.68 -4.23 -17.54
N ASN A 297 13.90 -3.88 -18.80
CA ASN A 297 13.44 -4.73 -19.88
C ASN A 297 13.90 -6.16 -19.60
N TRP A 298 13.06 -7.11 -19.89
CA TRP A 298 13.33 -8.55 -19.76
C TRP A 298 14.64 -9.01 -20.40
N ASP A 299 15.18 -8.22 -21.33
CA ASP A 299 16.47 -8.44 -21.98
C ASP A 299 17.67 -8.17 -21.03
N ASP A 300 17.45 -7.62 -19.84
CA ASP A 300 18.52 -7.23 -18.91
C ASP A 300 18.84 -8.29 -17.84
N GLY A 301 18.43 -9.52 -18.04
CA GLY A 301 19.22 -10.60 -17.47
C GLY A 301 18.72 -11.31 -16.22
N VAL A 302 17.43 -11.64 -16.09
CA VAL A 302 17.07 -12.80 -15.26
C VAL A 302 16.87 -14.00 -16.19
N VAL A 303 17.76 -14.95 -16.14
CA VAL A 303 17.69 -16.19 -16.94
C VAL A 303 17.15 -17.29 -16.04
N LEU A 304 15.91 -17.75 -16.30
CA LEU A 304 15.33 -18.90 -15.66
C LEU A 304 15.57 -20.16 -16.46
N HIS A 305 15.89 -21.21 -15.73
CA HIS A 305 16.00 -22.54 -16.27
C HIS A 305 14.75 -23.36 -15.98
N TRP A 306 14.25 -24.04 -17.00
CA TRP A 306 13.17 -25.01 -16.86
C TRP A 306 13.65 -26.19 -16.02
N SER A 307 12.98 -26.47 -14.90
CA SER A 307 13.14 -27.74 -14.20
C SER A 307 11.88 -28.57 -14.38
N SER A 308 12.02 -29.73 -14.98
CA SER A 308 10.96 -30.76 -15.00
C SER A 308 10.90 -31.41 -13.62
N LYS A 309 10.27 -30.76 -12.64
CA LYS A 309 9.84 -31.46 -11.43
C LYS A 309 8.40 -31.85 -11.56
#